data_801011d07258532abbe5bbea4ed04668
#
_entry.id   801011d07258532abbe5bbea4ed04668
#
_cell.length_a   1.000
_cell.length_b   1.000
_cell.length_c   1.000
_cell.angle_alpha   90.00
_cell.angle_beta   90.00
_cell.angle_gamma   90.00
#
_symmetry.space_group_name_H-M   'P 1'
#
loop_
_entity.id
_entity.type
_entity.pdbx_description
1 polymer ?
#
loop_
_entity_poly.entity_id
_entity_poly.type
_entity_poly.pdbx_seq_one_letter_code
_entity_poly.pdbx_strand_id
1 'polypeptide(L)'
;IPELFLDESEQWSDYSILASALEIWPSTDSLDVYVKEQNTRYVRMILLDFSQEFFQNIKILPFTASILTVVFTALIAIQISKKRLAGIIAMVVLLQSVTFTDFDTVAVYENFWVLFYLISIYLINKKWWYASPVVFLLSIFTKAFTATYFWMNLFFIYRSEIPKKSKLFLFGSYAVAISIMYLIFDSGRSIIYDDIIRYDFDAFLDGFTGWGNSMQLDPFIVLCILPLTVGLFIKSLKGLKQADSILLILAGSILAGPLISLITDFYFILPYRFIPFVIFAAIGIGIIFSKKANLE
;
A
#
# COMPACT_ATOMS: atom_id res chain seq x y z
N ILE A 1 -19.79 11.15 0.50
CA ILE A 1 -20.98 10.29 0.25
C ILE A 1 -21.59 10.51 -1.13
N PRO A 2 -21.72 11.73 -1.70
CA PRO A 2 -22.18 11.90 -3.09
C PRO A 2 -21.33 11.14 -4.11
N GLU A 3 -20.04 11.04 -3.90
CA GLU A 3 -19.07 10.35 -4.77
C GLU A 3 -19.34 8.86 -4.95
N LEU A 4 -19.99 8.21 -3.96
CA LEU A 4 -20.40 6.80 -4.08
C LEU A 4 -21.44 6.57 -5.19
N PHE A 5 -22.12 7.62 -5.65
CA PHE A 5 -23.17 7.56 -6.67
C PHE A 5 -22.74 8.14 -8.01
N LEU A 6 -21.51 8.66 -8.12
CA LEU A 6 -20.96 9.13 -9.39
C LEU A 6 -20.57 7.94 -10.27
N ASP A 7 -20.82 8.06 -11.56
CA ASP A 7 -20.42 7.04 -12.54
C ASP A 7 -18.90 7.12 -12.77
N GLU A 8 -18.18 6.03 -12.52
CA GLU A 8 -16.73 5.97 -12.76
C GLU A 8 -16.39 5.93 -14.25
N SER A 9 -17.32 5.52 -15.11
CA SER A 9 -17.08 5.47 -16.57
C SER A 9 -16.79 6.86 -17.16
N GLU A 10 -17.36 7.91 -16.56
CA GLU A 10 -17.12 9.30 -16.97
C GLU A 10 -15.82 9.88 -16.43
N GLN A 11 -15.28 9.30 -15.34
CA GLN A 11 -14.11 9.82 -14.64
C GLN A 11 -12.82 9.08 -14.99
N TRP A 12 -12.90 7.77 -15.23
CA TRP A 12 -11.74 6.91 -15.38
C TRP A 12 -11.84 6.03 -16.62
N SER A 13 -10.96 6.27 -17.60
CA SER A 13 -10.89 5.47 -18.83
C SER A 13 -10.70 3.97 -18.59
N ASP A 14 -9.99 3.61 -17.51
CA ASP A 14 -9.72 2.20 -17.15
C ASP A 14 -10.97 1.48 -16.58
N TYR A 15 -12.07 2.20 -16.33
CA TYR A 15 -13.30 1.60 -15.84
C TYR A 15 -13.93 0.63 -16.82
N SER A 16 -13.87 0.92 -18.13
CA SER A 16 -14.38 0.02 -19.16
C SER A 16 -13.67 -1.34 -19.15
N ILE A 17 -12.36 -1.34 -18.89
CA ILE A 17 -11.55 -2.57 -18.76
C ILE A 17 -11.99 -3.36 -17.52
N LEU A 18 -12.18 -2.66 -16.40
CA LEU A 18 -12.66 -3.29 -15.17
C LEU A 18 -14.06 -3.87 -15.31
N ALA A 19 -14.99 -3.14 -15.95
CA ALA A 19 -16.35 -3.59 -16.19
C ALA A 19 -16.37 -4.85 -17.06
N SER A 20 -15.61 -4.86 -18.17
CA SER A 20 -15.46 -6.04 -19.02
C SER A 20 -14.82 -7.22 -18.30
N ALA A 21 -13.90 -6.97 -17.36
CA ALA A 21 -13.30 -8.02 -16.55
C ALA A 21 -14.31 -8.63 -15.57
N LEU A 22 -15.16 -7.82 -14.95
CA LEU A 22 -16.21 -8.28 -14.03
C LEU A 22 -17.31 -9.10 -14.77
N GLU A 23 -17.66 -8.71 -15.99
CA GLU A 23 -18.65 -9.44 -16.79
C GLU A 23 -18.25 -10.89 -17.08
N ILE A 24 -16.97 -11.16 -17.28
CA ILE A 24 -16.47 -12.51 -17.56
C ILE A 24 -15.97 -13.25 -16.31
N TRP A 25 -15.87 -12.56 -15.17
CA TRP A 25 -15.41 -13.16 -13.91
C TRP A 25 -16.31 -14.35 -13.50
N PRO A 26 -15.77 -15.50 -13.00
CA PRO A 26 -14.36 -15.79 -12.69
C PRO A 26 -13.52 -16.33 -13.86
N SER A 27 -14.00 -16.31 -15.09
CA SER A 27 -13.18 -16.71 -16.24
C SER A 27 -12.00 -15.75 -16.44
N THR A 28 -10.87 -16.30 -16.87
CA THR A 28 -9.69 -15.52 -17.27
C THR A 28 -9.49 -15.54 -18.78
N ASP A 29 -10.43 -16.14 -19.54
CA ASP A 29 -10.33 -16.29 -20.98
C ASP A 29 -10.83 -15.01 -21.67
N SER A 30 -9.92 -14.09 -21.92
CA SER A 30 -10.15 -12.89 -22.71
C SER A 30 -9.09 -12.75 -23.78
N LEU A 31 -9.49 -12.23 -24.94
CA LEU A 31 -8.56 -11.81 -26.01
C LEU A 31 -7.90 -10.47 -25.65
N ASP A 32 -8.55 -9.66 -24.82
CA ASP A 32 -7.99 -8.41 -24.33
C ASP A 32 -7.03 -8.68 -23.17
N VAL A 33 -5.78 -8.32 -23.38
CA VAL A 33 -4.69 -8.53 -22.44
C VAL A 33 -4.90 -7.75 -21.14
N TYR A 34 -5.45 -6.54 -21.22
CA TYR A 34 -5.73 -5.70 -20.03
C TYR A 34 -6.87 -6.27 -19.19
N VAL A 35 -7.93 -6.79 -19.83
CA VAL A 35 -9.01 -7.50 -19.13
C VAL A 35 -8.48 -8.75 -18.43
N LYS A 36 -7.63 -9.52 -19.11
CA LYS A 36 -6.98 -10.69 -18.53
C LYS A 36 -6.12 -10.33 -17.32
N GLU A 37 -5.40 -9.21 -17.36
CA GLU A 37 -4.62 -8.72 -16.20
C GLU A 37 -5.50 -8.42 -15.00
N GLN A 38 -6.62 -7.74 -15.19
CA GLN A 38 -7.55 -7.46 -14.07
C GLN A 38 -7.97 -8.77 -13.40
N ASN A 39 -8.31 -9.79 -14.18
CA ASN A 39 -8.75 -11.08 -13.66
C ASN A 39 -7.65 -11.88 -12.94
N THR A 40 -6.37 -11.53 -13.07
CA THR A 40 -5.29 -12.12 -12.27
C THR A 40 -5.24 -11.57 -10.83
N ARG A 41 -5.90 -10.46 -10.56
CA ARG A 41 -6.00 -9.82 -9.25
C ARG A 41 -7.14 -10.40 -8.43
N TYR A 42 -7.10 -11.71 -8.16
CA TYR A 42 -8.21 -12.49 -7.61
C TYR A 42 -8.90 -11.85 -6.41
N VAL A 43 -8.14 -11.41 -5.41
CA VAL A 43 -8.73 -10.85 -4.18
C VAL A 43 -9.49 -9.56 -4.48
N ARG A 44 -8.95 -8.73 -5.36
CA ARG A 44 -9.63 -7.53 -5.83
C ARG A 44 -10.94 -7.86 -6.53
N MET A 45 -10.89 -8.78 -7.51
CA MET A 45 -12.07 -9.16 -8.30
C MET A 45 -13.17 -9.74 -7.42
N ILE A 46 -12.85 -10.65 -6.50
CA ILE A 46 -13.81 -11.20 -5.53
C ILE A 46 -14.47 -10.09 -4.70
N LEU A 47 -13.70 -9.11 -4.23
CA LEU A 47 -14.25 -8.04 -3.39
C LEU A 47 -15.11 -7.06 -4.20
N LEU A 48 -14.73 -6.73 -5.43
CA LEU A 48 -15.53 -5.83 -6.28
C LEU A 48 -16.81 -6.51 -6.76
N ASP A 49 -16.74 -7.77 -7.16
CA ASP A 49 -17.89 -8.60 -7.55
C ASP A 49 -18.88 -8.72 -6.39
N PHE A 50 -18.38 -9.06 -5.18
CA PHE A 50 -19.21 -9.07 -3.98
C PHE A 50 -19.83 -7.70 -3.67
N SER A 51 -19.08 -6.59 -3.88
CA SER A 51 -19.62 -5.23 -3.68
C SER A 51 -20.77 -4.96 -4.64
N GLN A 52 -20.60 -5.33 -5.92
CA GLN A 52 -21.61 -5.16 -6.93
C GLN A 52 -22.84 -6.05 -6.70
N GLU A 53 -22.64 -7.33 -6.41
CA GLU A 53 -23.76 -8.27 -6.23
C GLU A 53 -24.56 -8.00 -4.97
N PHE A 54 -23.88 -7.77 -3.83
CA PHE A 54 -24.55 -7.66 -2.53
C PHE A 54 -25.10 -6.25 -2.26
N PHE A 55 -24.34 -5.21 -2.59
CA PHE A 55 -24.71 -3.81 -2.31
C PHE A 55 -25.28 -3.09 -3.54
N GLN A 56 -25.32 -3.71 -4.71
CA GLN A 56 -25.71 -3.07 -5.97
C GLN A 56 -24.88 -1.80 -6.28
N ASN A 57 -23.66 -1.73 -5.72
CA ASN A 57 -22.75 -0.62 -5.88
C ASN A 57 -21.30 -1.08 -5.68
N ILE A 58 -20.53 -1.03 -6.74
CA ILE A 58 -19.12 -1.47 -6.78
C ILE A 58 -18.23 -0.68 -5.80
N LYS A 59 -18.58 0.54 -5.43
CA LYS A 59 -17.79 1.48 -4.63
C LYS A 59 -17.89 1.24 -3.11
N ILE A 60 -18.87 0.50 -2.62
CA ILE A 60 -19.11 0.35 -1.17
C ILE A 60 -17.93 -0.31 -0.46
N LEU A 61 -17.39 -1.41 -0.99
CA LEU A 61 -16.24 -2.06 -0.38
C LEU A 61 -14.95 -1.25 -0.53
N PRO A 62 -14.61 -0.64 -1.69
CA PRO A 62 -13.49 0.31 -1.80
C PRO A 62 -13.56 1.43 -0.75
N PHE A 63 -14.71 2.07 -0.58
CA PHE A 63 -14.91 3.10 0.44
C PHE A 63 -14.72 2.54 1.87
N THR A 64 -15.30 1.37 2.15
CA THR A 64 -15.10 0.70 3.45
C THR A 64 -13.63 0.41 3.71
N ALA A 65 -12.89 -0.04 2.68
CA ALA A 65 -11.46 -0.27 2.79
C ALA A 65 -10.69 1.02 3.09
N SER A 66 -11.09 2.14 2.50
CA SER A 66 -10.49 3.45 2.77
C SER A 66 -10.74 3.90 4.22
N ILE A 67 -11.96 3.74 4.74
CA ILE A 67 -12.27 4.01 6.16
C ILE A 67 -11.39 3.15 7.08
N LEU A 68 -11.31 1.84 6.79
CA LEU A 68 -10.47 0.94 7.58
C LEU A 68 -8.98 1.30 7.46
N THR A 69 -8.53 1.79 6.32
CA THR A 69 -7.15 2.29 6.11
C THR A 69 -6.85 3.44 7.05
N VAL A 70 -7.77 4.40 7.21
CA VAL A 70 -7.64 5.50 8.19
C VAL A 70 -7.54 4.96 9.62
N VAL A 71 -8.40 3.99 9.98
CA VAL A 71 -8.36 3.35 11.30
C VAL A 71 -7.03 2.64 11.56
N PHE A 72 -6.55 1.82 10.61
CA PHE A 72 -5.29 1.09 10.78
C PHE A 72 -4.08 2.03 10.79
N THR A 73 -4.11 3.13 10.06
CA THR A 73 -3.11 4.20 10.13
C THR A 73 -2.99 4.74 11.55
N ALA A 74 -4.13 5.07 12.18
CA ALA A 74 -4.16 5.50 13.59
C ALA A 74 -3.64 4.42 14.54
N LEU A 75 -4.12 3.17 14.35
CA LEU A 75 -3.73 2.04 15.22
C LEU A 75 -2.22 1.74 15.14
N ILE A 76 -1.60 1.82 13.98
CA ILE A 76 -0.15 1.63 13.80
C ILE A 76 0.62 2.77 14.49
N ALA A 77 0.19 4.03 14.31
CA ALA A 77 0.81 5.17 14.97
C ALA A 77 0.74 5.05 16.51
N ILE A 78 -0.41 4.62 17.06
CA ILE A 78 -0.58 4.34 18.49
C ILE A 78 0.31 3.18 18.93
N GLN A 79 0.35 2.10 18.15
CA GLN A 79 1.11 0.90 18.47
C GLN A 79 2.61 1.18 18.59
N ILE A 80 3.16 1.98 17.66
CA ILE A 80 4.58 2.33 17.66
C ILE A 80 4.91 3.36 18.75
N SER A 81 4.13 4.44 18.84
CA SER A 81 4.40 5.54 19.77
C SER A 81 3.96 5.26 21.21
N LYS A 82 3.08 4.26 21.41
CA LYS A 82 2.35 3.97 22.68
C LYS A 82 1.46 5.13 23.13
N LYS A 83 1.02 6.02 22.23
CA LYS A 83 0.24 7.23 22.54
C LYS A 83 -0.96 7.40 21.63
N ARG A 84 -2.12 7.64 22.23
CA ARG A 84 -3.38 7.88 21.51
C ARG A 84 -3.32 9.13 20.60
N LEU A 85 -2.65 10.18 21.09
CA LEU A 85 -2.51 11.43 20.31
C LEU A 85 -1.80 11.20 18.98
N ALA A 86 -0.82 10.29 18.91
CA ALA A 86 -0.16 9.95 17.65
C ALA A 86 -1.13 9.40 16.61
N GLY A 87 -2.07 8.57 17.03
CA GLY A 87 -3.11 8.06 16.13
C GLY A 87 -4.06 9.13 15.64
N ILE A 88 -4.48 10.04 16.53
CA ILE A 88 -5.37 11.15 16.15
C ILE A 88 -4.68 12.05 15.11
N ILE A 89 -3.41 12.42 15.34
CA ILE A 89 -2.63 13.24 14.41
C ILE A 89 -2.48 12.52 13.06
N ALA A 90 -2.12 11.22 13.08
CA ALA A 90 -1.97 10.44 11.86
C ALA A 90 -3.28 10.39 11.04
N MET A 91 -4.40 10.19 11.71
CA MET A 91 -5.73 10.21 11.09
C MET A 91 -6.04 11.56 10.43
N VAL A 92 -5.84 12.65 11.17
CA VAL A 92 -6.12 14.01 10.68
C VAL A 92 -5.25 14.33 9.46
N VAL A 93 -3.96 14.02 9.52
CA VAL A 93 -3.03 14.24 8.40
C VAL A 93 -3.43 13.43 7.18
N LEU A 94 -3.83 12.15 7.36
CA LEU A 94 -4.27 11.31 6.24
C LEU A 94 -5.55 11.83 5.59
N LEU A 95 -6.54 12.24 6.39
CA LEU A 95 -7.81 12.78 5.90
C LEU A 95 -7.69 14.15 5.23
N GLN A 96 -6.57 14.86 5.42
CA GLN A 96 -6.27 16.11 4.73
C GLN A 96 -5.48 15.90 3.42
N SER A 97 -5.07 14.67 3.13
CA SER A 97 -4.35 14.36 1.91
C SER A 97 -5.29 14.27 0.72
N VAL A 98 -5.05 15.10 -0.28
CA VAL A 98 -5.79 15.07 -1.56
C VAL A 98 -5.52 13.75 -2.28
N THR A 99 -4.26 13.30 -2.32
CA THR A 99 -3.90 12.01 -2.91
C THR A 99 -4.65 10.83 -2.29
N PHE A 100 -4.99 10.87 -1.00
CA PHE A 100 -5.77 9.82 -0.36
C PHE A 100 -7.26 9.97 -0.64
N THR A 101 -7.83 11.18 -0.50
CA THR A 101 -9.26 11.42 -0.60
C THR A 101 -9.79 11.31 -2.02
N ASP A 102 -9.00 11.64 -3.03
CA ASP A 102 -9.40 11.50 -4.45
C ASP A 102 -9.59 10.03 -4.87
N PHE A 103 -9.01 9.08 -4.13
CA PHE A 103 -9.10 7.65 -4.43
C PHE A 103 -9.82 6.84 -3.33
N ASP A 104 -10.49 7.47 -2.38
CA ASP A 104 -11.10 6.78 -1.25
C ASP A 104 -12.38 6.01 -1.62
N THR A 105 -13.08 6.41 -2.67
CA THR A 105 -14.30 5.77 -3.18
C THR A 105 -14.12 5.10 -4.54
N VAL A 106 -12.93 5.17 -5.17
CA VAL A 106 -12.71 4.73 -6.54
C VAL A 106 -12.55 3.22 -6.62
N ALA A 107 -13.38 2.53 -7.42
CA ALA A 107 -13.28 1.08 -7.59
C ALA A 107 -12.14 0.67 -8.53
N VAL A 108 -11.83 1.49 -9.55
CA VAL A 108 -10.73 1.22 -10.50
C VAL A 108 -9.36 1.26 -9.82
N TYR A 109 -9.19 2.12 -8.83
CA TYR A 109 -7.93 2.35 -8.12
C TYR A 109 -8.05 2.12 -6.60
N GLU A 110 -8.83 1.14 -6.21
CA GLU A 110 -9.23 0.80 -4.86
C GLU A 110 -8.06 0.64 -3.87
N ASN A 111 -8.35 0.86 -2.59
CA ASN A 111 -7.38 0.82 -1.50
C ASN A 111 -7.27 -0.54 -0.78
N PHE A 112 -7.82 -1.64 -1.32
CA PHE A 112 -7.77 -2.96 -0.69
C PHE A 112 -6.33 -3.42 -0.42
N TRP A 113 -5.44 -3.27 -1.41
CA TRP A 113 -4.05 -3.66 -1.28
C TRP A 113 -3.31 -2.91 -0.18
N VAL A 114 -3.61 -1.62 -0.03
CA VAL A 114 -3.04 -0.77 1.03
C VAL A 114 -3.57 -1.20 2.39
N LEU A 115 -4.89 -1.44 2.50
CA LEU A 115 -5.53 -1.92 3.72
C LEU A 115 -4.91 -3.23 4.18
N PHE A 116 -4.83 -4.25 3.31
CA PHE A 116 -4.24 -5.54 3.68
C PHE A 116 -2.77 -5.40 4.06
N TYR A 117 -2.02 -4.53 3.37
CA TYR A 117 -0.65 -4.23 3.73
C TYR A 117 -0.54 -3.65 5.15
N LEU A 118 -1.37 -2.66 5.51
CA LEU A 118 -1.39 -2.07 6.85
C LEU A 118 -1.81 -3.08 7.92
N ILE A 119 -2.82 -3.91 7.64
CA ILE A 119 -3.21 -4.99 8.55
C ILE A 119 -2.04 -5.94 8.78
N SER A 120 -1.30 -6.31 7.74
CA SER A 120 -0.14 -7.19 7.88
C SER A 120 0.92 -6.61 8.83
N ILE A 121 1.26 -5.32 8.66
CA ILE A 121 2.20 -4.60 9.54
C ILE A 121 1.66 -4.51 10.97
N TYR A 122 0.38 -4.19 11.14
CA TYR A 122 -0.24 -4.10 12.45
C TYR A 122 -0.18 -5.41 13.22
N LEU A 123 -0.43 -6.53 12.54
CA LEU A 123 -0.42 -7.87 13.13
C LEU A 123 0.96 -8.30 13.64
N ILE A 124 2.06 -7.85 13.04
CA ILE A 124 3.43 -8.23 13.44
C ILE A 124 3.64 -8.04 14.95
N ASN A 125 3.13 -6.97 15.52
CA ASN A 125 3.28 -6.65 16.95
C ASN A 125 2.10 -7.12 17.82
N LYS A 126 1.24 -8.01 17.30
CA LYS A 126 0.09 -8.56 18.04
C LYS A 126 0.30 -10.04 18.37
N LYS A 127 -0.58 -10.59 19.20
CA LYS A 127 -0.59 -12.04 19.50
C LYS A 127 -0.77 -12.89 18.25
N TRP A 128 -1.44 -12.35 17.21
CA TRP A 128 -1.75 -13.00 15.94
C TRP A 128 -0.73 -12.68 14.83
N TRP A 129 0.53 -12.45 15.23
CA TRP A 129 1.61 -12.13 14.30
C TRP A 129 1.77 -13.17 13.17
N TYR A 130 1.44 -14.43 13.42
CA TYR A 130 1.49 -15.53 12.43
C TYR A 130 0.51 -15.33 11.25
N ALA A 131 -0.55 -14.53 11.41
CA ALA A 131 -1.47 -14.20 10.31
C ALA A 131 -0.91 -13.11 9.37
N SER A 132 0.11 -12.37 9.82
CA SER A 132 0.69 -11.26 9.05
C SER A 132 1.15 -11.64 7.63
N PRO A 133 1.88 -12.77 7.39
CA PRO A 133 2.30 -13.18 6.05
C PRO A 133 1.11 -13.53 5.14
N VAL A 134 0.04 -14.12 5.70
CA VAL A 134 -1.17 -14.45 4.94
C VAL A 134 -1.86 -13.18 4.47
N VAL A 135 -2.01 -12.19 5.35
CA VAL A 135 -2.63 -10.91 4.98
C VAL A 135 -1.76 -10.12 4.00
N PHE A 136 -0.42 -10.23 4.11
CA PHE A 136 0.50 -9.68 3.12
C PHE A 136 0.31 -10.32 1.74
N LEU A 137 0.14 -11.65 1.70
CA LEU A 137 -0.15 -12.37 0.46
C LEU A 137 -1.48 -11.94 -0.16
N LEU A 138 -2.53 -11.73 0.65
CA LEU A 138 -3.80 -11.14 0.17
C LEU A 138 -3.58 -9.76 -0.45
N SER A 139 -2.73 -8.92 0.15
CA SER A 139 -2.37 -7.62 -0.42
C SER A 139 -1.71 -7.76 -1.80
N ILE A 140 -0.80 -8.73 -1.98
CA ILE A 140 -0.15 -9.02 -3.26
C ILE A 140 -1.18 -9.50 -4.30
N PHE A 141 -2.12 -10.37 -3.93
CA PHE A 141 -3.17 -10.85 -4.82
C PHE A 141 -4.22 -9.78 -5.16
N THR A 142 -4.28 -8.71 -4.40
CA THR A 142 -5.03 -7.52 -4.77
C THR A 142 -4.23 -6.69 -5.77
N LYS A 143 -2.92 -6.51 -5.53
CA LYS A 143 -2.01 -5.75 -6.39
C LYS A 143 -0.57 -6.25 -6.24
N ALA A 144 -0.03 -6.84 -7.30
CA ALA A 144 1.32 -7.42 -7.32
C ALA A 144 2.42 -6.43 -6.89
N PHE A 145 2.22 -5.13 -7.17
CA PHE A 145 3.10 -4.05 -6.73
C PHE A 145 3.44 -4.11 -5.23
N THR A 146 2.53 -4.61 -4.39
CA THR A 146 2.77 -4.76 -2.94
C THR A 146 3.98 -5.64 -2.62
N ALA A 147 4.38 -6.53 -3.53
CA ALA A 147 5.57 -7.36 -3.35
C ALA A 147 6.86 -6.53 -3.18
N THR A 148 6.92 -5.32 -3.73
CA THR A 148 8.08 -4.41 -3.57
C THR A 148 8.32 -4.02 -2.11
N TYR A 149 7.27 -4.05 -1.29
CA TYR A 149 7.35 -3.76 0.15
C TYR A 149 7.87 -4.93 0.99
N PHE A 150 8.17 -6.07 0.39
CA PHE A 150 8.67 -7.26 1.09
C PHE A 150 9.89 -6.96 1.98
N TRP A 151 10.91 -6.31 1.42
CA TRP A 151 12.14 -5.98 2.16
C TRP A 151 11.90 -5.03 3.33
N MET A 152 10.97 -4.10 3.16
CA MET A 152 10.56 -3.17 4.21
C MET A 152 9.86 -3.89 5.36
N ASN A 153 9.01 -4.88 5.03
CA ASN A 153 8.38 -5.74 6.03
C ASN A 153 9.40 -6.58 6.81
N LEU A 154 10.38 -7.18 6.12
CA LEU A 154 11.44 -7.91 6.81
C LEU A 154 12.20 -7.00 7.79
N PHE A 155 12.51 -5.78 7.40
CA PHE A 155 13.15 -4.82 8.30
C PHE A 155 12.23 -4.44 9.46
N PHE A 156 10.94 -4.23 9.23
CA PHE A 156 9.96 -3.95 10.28
C PHE A 156 9.88 -5.12 11.28
N ILE A 157 9.88 -6.37 10.82
CA ILE A 157 9.95 -7.58 11.66
C ILE A 157 11.25 -7.61 12.46
N TYR A 158 12.38 -7.32 11.82
CA TYR A 158 13.69 -7.25 12.49
C TYR A 158 13.69 -6.27 13.65
N ARG A 159 13.11 -5.08 13.45
CA ARG A 159 13.03 -4.00 14.46
C ARG A 159 11.90 -4.19 15.49
N SER A 160 10.97 -5.12 15.26
CA SER A 160 9.87 -5.39 16.21
C SER A 160 10.37 -6.01 17.52
N GLU A 161 9.55 -5.90 18.58
CA GLU A 161 9.89 -6.41 19.92
C GLU A 161 9.46 -7.86 20.16
N ILE A 162 9.06 -8.59 19.13
CA ILE A 162 8.65 -9.98 19.24
C ILE A 162 9.85 -10.92 19.48
N PRO A 163 9.63 -12.12 20.04
CA PRO A 163 10.68 -13.10 20.30
C PRO A 163 11.47 -13.49 19.04
N LYS A 164 12.77 -13.79 19.18
CA LYS A 164 13.63 -14.15 18.04
C LYS A 164 13.10 -15.36 17.24
N LYS A 165 12.52 -16.37 17.91
CA LYS A 165 11.90 -17.52 17.23
C LYS A 165 10.73 -17.10 16.34
N SER A 166 9.89 -16.17 16.81
CA SER A 166 8.78 -15.62 16.04
C SER A 166 9.26 -14.80 14.83
N LYS A 167 10.36 -14.05 14.98
CA LYS A 167 10.97 -13.33 13.84
C LYS A 167 11.45 -14.30 12.77
N LEU A 168 12.15 -15.35 13.14
CA LEU A 168 12.65 -16.36 12.20
C LEU A 168 11.49 -17.03 11.46
N PHE A 169 10.42 -17.38 12.18
CA PHE A 169 9.22 -17.94 11.57
C PHE A 169 8.59 -16.95 10.57
N LEU A 170 8.46 -15.68 10.94
CA LEU A 170 7.92 -14.67 10.05
C LEU A 170 8.79 -14.48 8.80
N PHE A 171 10.12 -14.42 8.94
CA PHE A 171 11.01 -14.34 7.78
C PHE A 171 10.78 -15.51 6.80
N GLY A 172 10.72 -16.74 7.32
CA GLY A 172 10.42 -17.93 6.50
C GLY A 172 9.03 -17.85 5.86
N SER A 173 8.00 -17.46 6.61
CA SER A 173 6.63 -17.37 6.11
C SER A 173 6.46 -16.26 5.06
N TYR A 174 7.14 -15.13 5.19
CA TYR A 174 7.15 -14.08 4.17
C TYR A 174 7.89 -14.53 2.91
N ALA A 175 8.99 -15.26 3.05
CA ALA A 175 9.69 -15.86 1.90
C ALA A 175 8.79 -16.86 1.16
N VAL A 176 8.06 -17.71 1.91
CA VAL A 176 7.06 -18.64 1.33
C VAL A 176 5.95 -17.86 0.62
N ALA A 177 5.44 -16.77 1.20
CA ALA A 177 4.41 -15.93 0.56
C ALA A 177 4.89 -15.37 -0.80
N ILE A 178 6.13 -14.87 -0.88
CA ILE A 178 6.72 -14.42 -2.15
C ILE A 178 6.91 -15.58 -3.14
N SER A 179 7.33 -16.76 -2.66
CA SER A 179 7.47 -17.93 -3.53
C SER A 179 6.14 -18.39 -4.09
N ILE A 180 5.07 -18.38 -3.29
CA ILE A 180 3.71 -18.69 -3.74
C ILE A 180 3.28 -17.69 -4.81
N MET A 181 3.50 -16.38 -4.57
CA MET A 181 3.23 -15.35 -5.55
C MET A 181 3.94 -15.67 -6.87
N TYR A 182 5.25 -15.88 -6.83
CA TYR A 182 6.04 -16.17 -8.02
C TYR A 182 5.49 -17.38 -8.80
N LEU A 183 5.20 -18.49 -8.11
CA LEU A 183 4.67 -19.70 -8.75
C LEU A 183 3.30 -19.48 -9.40
N ILE A 184 2.44 -18.66 -8.81
CA ILE A 184 1.10 -18.38 -9.35
C ILE A 184 1.19 -17.43 -10.54
N PHE A 185 2.03 -16.41 -10.48
CA PHE A 185 2.17 -15.45 -11.59
C PHE A 185 3.01 -16.00 -12.74
N ASP A 186 3.99 -16.90 -12.48
CA ASP A 186 4.84 -17.53 -13.52
C ASP A 186 4.13 -18.67 -14.26
N SER A 187 3.06 -19.26 -13.72
CA SER A 187 2.38 -20.42 -14.30
C SER A 187 1.59 -20.12 -15.58
N GLY A 188 2.23 -19.47 -16.55
CA GLY A 188 1.71 -19.27 -17.93
C GLY A 188 0.77 -18.09 -18.10
N ARG A 189 0.73 -17.19 -17.13
CA ARG A 189 0.04 -15.92 -17.26
C ARG A 189 1.02 -14.88 -17.75
N SER A 190 0.96 -14.61 -19.05
CA SER A 190 1.75 -13.54 -19.63
C SER A 190 1.60 -12.29 -18.77
N ILE A 191 2.67 -11.89 -18.09
CA ILE A 191 2.83 -10.52 -17.67
C ILE A 191 2.71 -9.72 -18.95
N ILE A 192 1.83 -8.74 -18.98
CA ILE A 192 1.39 -8.01 -20.18
C ILE A 192 2.53 -7.24 -20.82
N TYR A 193 3.52 -6.97 -20.06
CA TYR A 193 4.71 -6.28 -20.50
C TYR A 193 5.68 -7.35 -20.99
N ASP A 194 5.99 -7.34 -22.27
CA ASP A 194 7.08 -8.12 -22.83
C ASP A 194 8.26 -8.00 -21.88
N ASP A 195 8.59 -9.11 -21.21
CA ASP A 195 9.53 -9.16 -20.08
C ASP A 195 11.00 -8.95 -20.50
N ILE A 196 11.21 -8.01 -21.41
CA ILE A 196 12.55 -7.55 -21.71
C ILE A 196 12.94 -6.63 -20.54
N ILE A 197 13.68 -7.18 -19.60
CA ILE A 197 14.34 -6.37 -18.57
C ILE A 197 15.24 -5.39 -19.31
N ARG A 198 14.83 -4.14 -19.34
CA ARG A 198 15.61 -3.03 -19.87
C ARG A 198 16.12 -2.23 -18.69
N TYR A 199 17.41 -1.90 -18.72
CA TYR A 199 17.97 -0.96 -17.78
C TYR A 199 17.95 0.41 -18.44
N ASP A 200 16.92 1.20 -18.16
CA ASP A 200 16.77 2.55 -18.68
C ASP A 200 16.90 3.58 -17.55
N PHE A 201 18.01 4.31 -17.57
CA PHE A 201 18.29 5.32 -16.54
C PHE A 201 17.40 6.56 -16.71
N ASP A 202 16.99 6.89 -17.91
CA ASP A 202 16.09 8.02 -18.15
C ASP A 202 14.71 7.69 -17.59
N ALA A 203 14.21 6.46 -17.79
CA ALA A 203 12.97 5.99 -17.17
C ALA A 203 13.05 5.96 -15.63
N PHE A 204 14.23 5.70 -15.05
CA PHE A 204 14.45 5.86 -13.61
C PHE A 204 14.24 7.30 -13.15
N LEU A 205 14.75 8.28 -13.87
CA LEU A 205 14.56 9.70 -13.55
C LEU A 205 13.12 10.14 -13.74
N ASP A 206 12.43 9.64 -14.77
CA ASP A 206 11.02 9.90 -15.02
C ASP A 206 10.13 9.38 -13.89
N GLY A 207 10.52 8.29 -13.24
CA GLY A 207 9.84 7.79 -12.03
C GLY A 207 9.81 8.80 -10.88
N PHE A 208 10.83 9.65 -10.72
CA PHE A 208 10.80 10.77 -9.76
C PHE A 208 9.89 11.91 -10.21
N THR A 209 9.76 12.14 -11.50
CA THR A 209 8.81 13.12 -12.05
C THR A 209 7.38 12.72 -11.71
N GLY A 210 7.03 11.43 -11.87
CA GLY A 210 5.74 10.89 -11.46
C GLY A 210 5.46 11.10 -9.97
N TRP A 211 6.47 10.85 -9.11
CA TRP A 211 6.36 11.12 -7.68
C TRP A 211 6.14 12.62 -7.40
N GLY A 212 6.95 13.49 -8.02
CA GLY A 212 6.83 14.93 -7.84
C GLY A 212 5.46 15.47 -8.26
N ASN A 213 4.96 15.04 -9.41
CA ASN A 213 3.63 15.42 -9.92
C ASN A 213 2.50 14.98 -8.99
N SER A 214 2.62 13.79 -8.39
CA SER A 214 1.60 13.31 -7.44
C SER A 214 1.67 14.06 -6.11
N MET A 215 2.87 14.36 -5.62
CA MET A 215 3.06 15.02 -4.31
C MET A 215 2.78 16.51 -4.32
N GLN A 216 2.69 17.18 -5.47
CA GLN A 216 2.22 18.56 -5.53
C GLN A 216 0.79 18.73 -4.99
N LEU A 217 -0.02 17.65 -4.99
CA LEU A 217 -1.37 17.64 -4.42
C LEU A 217 -1.35 17.62 -2.88
N ASP A 218 -0.24 17.21 -2.27
CA ASP A 218 -0.06 17.11 -0.82
C ASP A 218 1.09 18.00 -0.29
N PRO A 219 1.07 19.33 -0.46
CA PRO A 219 2.17 20.22 -0.14
C PRO A 219 2.56 20.19 1.34
N PHE A 220 1.61 19.92 2.24
CA PHE A 220 1.90 19.78 3.67
C PHE A 220 2.81 18.59 3.95
N ILE A 221 2.55 17.44 3.31
CA ILE A 221 3.39 16.23 3.47
C ILE A 221 4.78 16.51 2.91
N VAL A 222 4.87 17.15 1.74
CA VAL A 222 6.17 17.51 1.11
C VAL A 222 7.00 18.40 2.04
N LEU A 223 6.40 19.45 2.62
CA LEU A 223 7.08 20.33 3.58
C LEU A 223 7.56 19.58 4.82
N CYS A 224 6.82 18.56 5.23
CA CYS A 224 7.17 17.76 6.40
C CYS A 224 8.26 16.71 6.13
N ILE A 225 8.59 16.35 4.88
CA ILE A 225 9.51 15.22 4.58
C ILE A 225 10.84 15.34 5.30
N LEU A 226 11.51 16.49 5.22
CA LEU A 226 12.81 16.68 5.85
C LEU A 226 12.72 16.63 7.38
N PRO A 227 11.87 17.42 8.07
CA PRO A 227 11.73 17.31 9.51
C PRO A 227 11.21 15.94 9.96
N LEU A 228 10.40 15.26 9.14
CA LEU A 228 9.93 13.91 9.38
C LEU A 228 11.08 12.90 9.39
N THR A 229 11.93 12.94 8.37
CA THR A 229 13.10 12.07 8.24
C THR A 229 14.03 12.24 9.44
N VAL A 230 14.43 13.48 9.74
CA VAL A 230 15.29 13.80 10.88
C VAL A 230 14.64 13.41 12.20
N GLY A 231 13.35 13.71 12.36
CA GLY A 231 12.59 13.41 13.59
C GLY A 231 12.48 11.91 13.85
N LEU A 232 12.15 11.09 12.85
CA LEU A 232 12.09 9.63 12.96
C LEU A 232 13.45 9.03 13.27
N PHE A 233 14.52 9.50 12.62
CA PHE A 233 15.87 9.07 12.89
C PHE A 233 16.26 9.34 14.36
N ILE A 234 16.02 10.56 14.85
CA ILE A 234 16.28 10.92 16.26
C ILE A 234 15.45 10.07 17.22
N LYS A 235 14.17 9.79 16.88
CA LYS A 235 13.30 8.94 17.72
C LYS A 235 13.83 7.50 17.77
N SER A 236 14.34 6.97 16.65
CA SER A 236 14.95 5.65 16.60
C SER A 236 16.20 5.57 17.49
N LEU A 237 17.09 6.58 17.41
CA LEU A 237 18.27 6.66 18.28
C LEU A 237 17.92 6.75 19.78
N LYS A 238 16.78 7.34 20.11
CA LYS A 238 16.25 7.45 21.49
C LYS A 238 15.46 6.21 21.94
N GLY A 239 15.57 5.09 21.24
CA GLY A 239 15.03 3.79 21.63
C GLY A 239 13.69 3.41 20.99
N LEU A 240 13.06 4.26 20.17
CA LEU A 240 11.86 3.90 19.43
C LEU A 240 12.24 3.16 18.13
N LYS A 241 12.63 1.89 18.27
CA LYS A 241 13.24 1.07 17.21
C LYS A 241 12.44 1.02 15.91
N GLN A 242 11.11 1.07 15.97
CA GLN A 242 10.25 0.99 14.78
C GLN A 242 10.14 2.33 14.03
N ALA A 243 10.67 3.44 14.57
CA ALA A 243 10.68 4.72 13.87
C ALA A 243 11.57 4.67 12.61
N ASP A 244 12.68 3.92 12.64
CA ASP A 244 13.53 3.71 11.46
C ASP A 244 12.89 2.78 10.41
N SER A 245 12.01 1.88 10.85
CA SER A 245 11.23 1.06 9.93
C SER A 245 10.23 1.90 9.13
N ILE A 246 9.57 2.87 9.79
CA ILE A 246 8.71 3.84 9.09
C ILE A 246 9.54 4.68 8.10
N LEU A 247 10.73 5.11 8.51
CA LEU A 247 11.65 5.84 7.66
C LEU A 247 12.05 5.02 6.42
N LEU A 248 12.36 3.73 6.60
CA LEU A 248 12.69 2.84 5.48
C LEU A 248 11.50 2.65 4.53
N ILE A 249 10.27 2.50 5.06
CA ILE A 249 9.08 2.38 4.24
C ILE A 249 8.84 3.67 3.44
N LEU A 250 9.03 4.83 4.04
CA LEU A 250 8.93 6.12 3.33
C LEU A 250 9.95 6.21 2.19
N ALA A 251 11.23 5.95 2.48
CA ALA A 251 12.28 5.95 1.46
C ALA A 251 12.01 4.94 0.35
N GLY A 252 11.59 3.72 0.72
CA GLY A 252 11.23 2.67 -0.21
C GLY A 252 10.02 3.02 -1.06
N SER A 253 9.01 3.69 -0.51
CA SER A 253 7.84 4.14 -1.26
C SER A 253 8.18 5.20 -2.31
N ILE A 254 9.16 6.07 -2.04
CA ILE A 254 9.68 7.04 -3.03
C ILE A 254 10.47 6.31 -4.13
N LEU A 255 11.30 5.35 -3.74
CA LEU A 255 12.21 4.66 -4.67
C LEU A 255 11.54 3.54 -5.46
N ALA A 256 10.43 2.98 -4.99
CA ALA A 256 9.77 1.85 -5.63
C ALA A 256 9.38 2.16 -7.09
N GLY A 257 8.79 3.33 -7.34
CA GLY A 257 8.43 3.77 -8.69
C GLY A 257 9.63 3.87 -9.62
N PRO A 258 10.63 4.70 -9.31
CA PRO A 258 11.86 4.82 -10.09
C PRO A 258 12.56 3.49 -10.35
N LEU A 259 12.67 2.61 -9.32
CA LEU A 259 13.31 1.30 -9.46
C LEU A 259 12.55 0.36 -10.37
N ILE A 260 11.22 0.39 -10.35
CA ILE A 260 10.39 -0.40 -11.29
C ILE A 260 10.57 0.15 -12.70
N SER A 261 10.50 1.45 -12.90
CA SER A 261 10.71 2.07 -14.21
C SER A 261 12.12 1.83 -14.76
N LEU A 262 13.14 1.66 -13.90
CA LEU A 262 14.50 1.32 -14.31
C LEU A 262 14.58 -0.04 -15.02
N ILE A 263 13.78 -1.02 -14.57
CA ILE A 263 13.88 -2.43 -15.01
C ILE A 263 12.72 -2.88 -15.87
N THR A 264 11.70 -2.05 -16.04
CA THR A 264 10.50 -2.35 -16.84
C THR A 264 10.11 -1.12 -17.67
N ASP A 265 9.37 -1.33 -18.76
CA ASP A 265 8.78 -0.22 -19.53
C ASP A 265 7.57 0.43 -18.83
N PHE A 266 7.41 0.17 -17.53
CA PHE A 266 6.26 0.62 -16.76
C PHE A 266 6.50 1.98 -16.11
N TYR A 267 5.80 3.02 -16.59
CA TYR A 267 5.87 4.36 -16.02
C TYR A 267 5.03 4.48 -14.74
N PHE A 268 5.68 4.80 -13.64
CA PHE A 268 5.07 4.89 -12.32
C PHE A 268 4.59 6.32 -12.03
N ILE A 269 3.53 6.76 -12.76
CA ILE A 269 3.08 8.17 -12.73
C ILE A 269 1.74 8.40 -12.02
N LEU A 270 0.96 7.34 -11.76
CA LEU A 270 -0.41 7.51 -11.23
C LEU A 270 -0.43 7.78 -9.72
N PRO A 271 -1.14 8.83 -9.25
CA PRO A 271 -1.10 9.30 -7.86
C PRO A 271 -1.49 8.25 -6.83
N TYR A 272 -2.49 7.41 -7.09
CA TYR A 272 -2.93 6.39 -6.15
C TYR A 272 -1.84 5.39 -5.71
N ARG A 273 -0.76 5.26 -6.47
CA ARG A 273 0.38 4.40 -6.14
C ARG A 273 1.22 4.95 -5.00
N PHE A 274 1.09 6.24 -4.71
CA PHE A 274 1.78 6.93 -3.62
C PHE A 274 0.97 6.99 -2.32
N ILE A 275 -0.24 6.46 -2.29
CA ILE A 275 -1.06 6.36 -1.07
C ILE A 275 -0.28 5.74 0.11
N PRO A 276 0.50 4.65 -0.03
CA PRO A 276 1.31 4.15 1.08
C PRO A 276 2.32 5.17 1.60
N PHE A 277 2.96 5.95 0.72
CA PHE A 277 3.86 7.01 1.14
C PHE A 277 3.14 8.04 2.02
N VAL A 278 1.97 8.51 1.59
CA VAL A 278 1.12 9.44 2.34
C VAL A 278 0.74 8.88 3.71
N ILE A 279 0.31 7.63 3.76
CA ILE A 279 -0.07 6.93 5.00
C ILE A 279 1.12 6.84 5.96
N PHE A 280 2.29 6.40 5.50
CA PHE A 280 3.45 6.27 6.38
C PHE A 280 4.04 7.64 6.76
N ALA A 281 3.88 8.67 5.94
CA ALA A 281 4.15 10.05 6.33
C ALA A 281 3.22 10.51 7.46
N ALA A 282 1.92 10.25 7.34
CA ALA A 282 0.94 10.55 8.40
C ALA A 282 1.25 9.82 9.70
N ILE A 283 1.59 8.52 9.65
CA ILE A 283 2.04 7.73 10.82
C ILE A 283 3.29 8.37 11.45
N GLY A 284 4.28 8.70 10.64
CA GLY A 284 5.52 9.30 11.09
C GLY A 284 5.33 10.67 11.74
N ILE A 285 4.50 11.53 11.16
CA ILE A 285 4.11 12.83 11.72
C ILE A 285 3.45 12.62 13.07
N GLY A 286 2.49 11.69 13.18
CA GLY A 286 1.86 11.34 14.45
C GLY A 286 2.86 10.89 15.51
N ILE A 287 3.85 10.08 15.15
CA ILE A 287 4.90 9.62 16.06
C ILE A 287 5.77 10.78 16.56
N ILE A 288 6.14 11.71 15.68
CA ILE A 288 7.02 12.84 16.03
C ILE A 288 6.33 13.79 16.99
N PHE A 289 5.11 14.19 16.69
CA PHE A 289 4.37 15.17 17.50
C PHE A 289 3.81 14.60 18.80
N SER A 290 3.81 13.29 18.98
CA SER A 290 3.49 12.70 20.27
C SER A 290 4.62 13.00 21.27
N LYS A 291 4.34 13.79 22.34
CA LYS A 291 5.31 14.07 23.43
C LYS A 291 5.81 12.76 24.06
N LYS A 292 7.08 12.72 24.45
CA LYS A 292 7.61 11.60 25.25
C LYS A 292 6.76 11.43 26.51
N ALA A 293 6.29 10.22 26.82
CA ALA A 293 5.97 9.92 28.20
C ALA A 293 7.29 9.99 28.97
N ASN A 294 7.36 10.79 30.01
CA ASN A 294 8.41 10.60 31.00
C ASN A 294 8.22 9.17 31.50
N LEU A 295 9.15 8.29 31.12
CA LEU A 295 9.32 7.01 31.79
C LEU A 295 9.93 7.36 33.10
N GLU A 296 9.08 7.62 34.11
CA GLU A 296 9.44 7.50 35.51
C GLU A 296 9.47 6.03 35.87
#